data_f917880fc23ac86edfb158119aaf9a01
#
_entry.id   f917880fc23ac86edfb158119aaf9a01
#
_cell.length_a   1.000
_cell.length_b   1.000
_cell.length_c   1.000
_cell.angle_alpha   90.00
_cell.angle_beta   90.00
_cell.angle_gamma   90.00
#
_symmetry.space_group_name_H-M   'P 1'
#
loop_
_entity.id
_entity.type
_entity.pdbx_description
1 polymer ?
#
loop_
_entity_poly.entity_id
_entity_poly.type
_entity_poly.pdbx_seq_one_letter_code
_entity_poly.pdbx_strand_id
1 'polypeptide(L)'
;EPGTGKTLIMQIFSDYLRATENEMAFHNISATQLMNYHKVNGHINKYTYNQTEKGETYDGCAPLHICLNDLGLKTENQKSFGTLLNQVMDEFLFARYEIYQQYQKRYHITSNLTVKDLKERFESKLVDRFKSFNVIELRGGSRRK
;
A
#
# COMPACT_ATOMS: atom_id res chain seq x y z
N GLU A 1 11.94 -11.17 -2.19
CA GLU A 1 12.83 -11.18 -3.36
C GLU A 1 12.13 -10.62 -4.60
N PRO A 2 12.83 -9.88 -5.48
CA PRO A 2 12.25 -9.37 -6.72
C PRO A 2 11.82 -10.51 -7.65
N GLY A 3 10.66 -10.35 -8.32
CA GLY A 3 10.20 -11.31 -9.32
C GLY A 3 9.55 -12.59 -8.79
N THR A 4 9.27 -12.69 -7.49
CA THR A 4 8.60 -13.86 -6.89
C THR A 4 7.09 -13.92 -7.12
N GLY A 5 6.52 -12.96 -7.86
CA GLY A 5 5.10 -12.96 -8.23
C GLY A 5 4.15 -12.36 -7.17
N LYS A 6 4.67 -11.65 -6.17
CA LYS A 6 3.85 -11.03 -5.10
C LYS A 6 2.69 -10.20 -5.65
N THR A 7 2.97 -9.28 -6.54
CA THR A 7 1.97 -8.41 -7.16
C THR A 7 0.93 -9.21 -7.96
N LEU A 8 1.38 -10.21 -8.70
CA LEU A 8 0.49 -11.09 -9.46
C LEU A 8 -0.45 -11.89 -8.54
N ILE A 9 0.06 -12.41 -7.45
CA ILE A 9 -0.76 -13.13 -6.45
C ILE A 9 -1.85 -12.20 -5.91
N MET A 10 -1.50 -10.96 -5.54
CA MET A 10 -2.47 -10.00 -5.04
C MET A 10 -3.48 -9.58 -6.10
N GLN A 11 -3.07 -9.51 -7.37
CA GLN A 11 -3.98 -9.25 -8.49
C GLN A 11 -5.00 -10.39 -8.65
N ILE A 12 -4.54 -11.62 -8.73
CA ILE A 12 -5.40 -12.81 -8.87
C ILE A 12 -6.37 -12.91 -7.69
N PHE A 13 -5.88 -12.68 -6.48
CA PHE A 13 -6.70 -12.76 -5.28
C PHE A 13 -7.78 -11.67 -5.24
N SER A 14 -7.43 -10.44 -5.60
CA SER A 14 -8.38 -9.34 -5.75
C SER A 14 -9.46 -9.65 -6.79
N ASP A 15 -9.08 -10.16 -7.95
CA ASP A 15 -10.01 -10.51 -9.02
C ASP A 15 -10.95 -11.64 -8.60
N TYR A 16 -10.45 -12.65 -7.90
CA TYR A 16 -11.27 -13.74 -7.35
C TYR A 16 -12.29 -13.22 -6.32
N LEU A 17 -11.86 -12.40 -5.36
CA LEU A 17 -12.77 -11.84 -4.36
C LEU A 17 -13.86 -10.96 -5.00
N ARG A 18 -13.50 -10.22 -6.04
CA ARG A 18 -14.46 -9.41 -6.79
C ARG A 18 -15.44 -10.24 -7.58
N ALA A 19 -14.97 -11.27 -8.27
CA ALA A 19 -15.81 -12.19 -9.06
C ALA A 19 -16.79 -12.98 -8.19
N THR A 20 -16.46 -13.23 -6.93
CA THR A 20 -17.32 -13.90 -5.94
C THR A 20 -18.14 -12.93 -5.10
N GLU A 21 -18.12 -11.64 -5.42
CA GLU A 21 -18.83 -10.58 -4.67
C GLU A 21 -18.51 -10.59 -3.17
N ASN A 22 -17.28 -10.93 -2.83
CA ASN A 22 -16.84 -10.99 -1.44
C ASN A 22 -16.64 -9.59 -0.86
N GLU A 23 -17.19 -9.34 0.33
CA GLU A 23 -17.07 -8.06 1.03
C GLU A 23 -15.63 -7.65 1.36
N MET A 24 -14.70 -8.60 1.36
CA MET A 24 -13.28 -8.38 1.58
C MET A 24 -12.51 -8.04 0.30
N ALA A 25 -13.19 -7.88 -0.83
CA ALA A 25 -12.58 -7.46 -2.08
C ALA A 25 -11.82 -6.12 -1.90
N PHE A 26 -10.63 -6.04 -2.46
CA PHE A 26 -9.74 -4.90 -2.29
C PHE A 26 -9.24 -4.36 -3.62
N HIS A 27 -8.85 -3.08 -3.61
CA HIS A 27 -8.22 -2.43 -4.75
C HIS A 27 -6.71 -2.56 -4.68
N ASN A 28 -6.10 -2.89 -5.82
CA ASN A 28 -4.65 -2.87 -5.97
C ASN A 28 -4.17 -1.52 -6.48
N ILE A 29 -3.21 -0.94 -5.79
CA ILE A 29 -2.45 0.22 -6.26
C ILE A 29 -0.96 -0.08 -6.12
N SER A 30 -0.13 0.54 -6.95
CA SER A 30 1.32 0.50 -6.77
C SER A 30 1.82 1.72 -6.01
N ALA A 31 2.99 1.59 -5.39
CA ALA A 31 3.67 2.74 -4.78
C ALA A 31 3.93 3.86 -5.81
N THR A 32 4.24 3.50 -7.05
CA THR A 32 4.42 4.46 -8.16
C THR A 32 3.11 5.20 -8.47
N GLN A 33 1.99 4.50 -8.53
CA GLN A 33 0.67 5.09 -8.75
C GLN A 33 0.32 6.09 -7.65
N LEU A 34 0.55 5.72 -6.40
CA LEU A 34 0.30 6.58 -5.24
C LEU A 34 1.15 7.86 -5.31
N MET A 35 2.44 7.71 -5.66
CA MET A 35 3.36 8.84 -5.83
C MET A 35 2.95 9.78 -6.95
N ASN A 36 2.57 9.23 -8.10
CA ASN A 36 2.13 10.03 -9.25
C ASN A 36 0.82 10.79 -8.93
N TYR A 37 -0.10 10.15 -8.23
CA TYR A 37 -1.32 10.81 -7.79
C TYR A 37 -1.01 11.98 -6.84
N HIS A 38 -0.12 11.78 -5.87
CA HIS A 38 0.31 12.84 -4.95
C HIS A 38 0.97 14.01 -5.69
N LYS A 39 1.83 13.73 -6.68
CA LYS A 39 2.47 14.78 -7.47
C LYS A 39 1.49 15.68 -8.22
N VAL A 40 0.40 15.10 -8.72
CA VAL A 40 -0.62 15.83 -9.49
C VAL A 40 -1.58 16.58 -8.57
N ASN A 41 -1.99 15.97 -7.46
CA ASN A 41 -3.08 16.47 -6.61
C ASN A 41 -2.61 17.11 -5.31
N GLY A 42 -1.37 16.90 -4.90
CA GLY A 42 -0.83 17.40 -3.62
C GLY A 42 -1.30 16.65 -2.37
N HIS A 43 -2.11 15.62 -2.52
CA HIS A 43 -2.65 14.78 -1.46
C HIS A 43 -2.93 13.35 -1.96
N ILE A 44 -3.28 12.44 -1.07
CA ILE A 44 -3.61 11.04 -1.36
C ILE A 44 -5.00 10.62 -0.87
N ASN A 45 -5.90 11.57 -0.72
CA ASN A 45 -7.23 11.37 -0.11
C ASN A 45 -8.04 10.26 -0.80
N LYS A 46 -7.93 10.11 -2.12
CA LYS A 46 -8.57 9.03 -2.86
C LYS A 46 -8.20 7.64 -2.36
N TYR A 47 -6.95 7.44 -1.95
CA TYR A 47 -6.41 6.16 -1.53
C TYR A 47 -6.40 5.96 -0.01
N THR A 48 -6.86 6.95 0.73
CA THR A 48 -7.03 6.89 2.19
C THR A 48 -8.50 6.87 2.56
N TYR A 49 -9.10 8.01 2.81
CA TYR A 49 -10.50 8.13 3.24
C TYR A 49 -11.51 8.08 2.08
N ASN A 50 -11.08 7.79 0.88
CA ASN A 50 -11.91 7.80 -0.33
C ASN A 50 -12.59 9.16 -0.54
N GLN A 51 -11.84 10.25 -0.39
CA GLN A 51 -12.36 11.61 -0.43
C GLN A 51 -11.82 12.42 -1.60
N THR A 52 -12.64 13.33 -2.09
CA THR A 52 -12.26 14.42 -2.99
C THR A 52 -11.47 15.49 -2.25
N GLU A 53 -10.89 16.45 -2.98
CA GLU A 53 -10.23 17.64 -2.41
C GLU A 53 -11.17 18.47 -1.50
N LYS A 54 -12.47 18.41 -1.73
CA LYS A 54 -13.48 19.10 -0.92
C LYS A 54 -13.93 18.32 0.31
N GLY A 55 -13.35 17.15 0.55
CA GLY A 55 -13.71 16.29 1.66
C GLY A 55 -14.97 15.44 1.42
N GLU A 56 -15.54 15.47 0.21
CA GLU A 56 -16.65 14.60 -0.17
C GLU A 56 -16.13 13.21 -0.48
N THR A 57 -16.85 12.16 -0.08
CA THR A 57 -16.49 10.79 -0.45
C THR A 57 -16.72 10.54 -1.94
N TYR A 58 -15.77 9.85 -2.58
CA TYR A 58 -15.95 9.42 -3.96
C TYR A 58 -17.14 8.49 -4.05
N ASP A 59 -18.07 8.78 -4.95
CA ASP A 59 -19.28 8.00 -5.19
C ASP A 59 -20.11 7.69 -3.93
N GLY A 60 -19.98 8.52 -2.89
CA GLY A 60 -20.66 8.30 -1.61
C GLY A 60 -20.19 7.07 -0.83
N CYS A 61 -19.09 6.46 -1.25
CA CYS A 61 -18.59 5.23 -0.67
C CYS A 61 -17.65 5.47 0.51
N ALA A 62 -17.80 4.67 1.56
CA ALA A 62 -16.84 4.57 2.65
C ALA A 62 -15.43 4.17 2.14
N PRO A 63 -14.38 4.34 2.95
CA PRO A 63 -13.06 3.84 2.61
C PRO A 63 -13.07 2.36 2.21
N LEU A 64 -12.26 2.01 1.22
CA LEU A 64 -12.21 0.67 0.64
C LEU A 64 -11.08 -0.16 1.28
N HIS A 65 -11.20 -1.49 1.19
CA HIS A 65 -10.03 -2.37 1.39
C HIS A 65 -9.02 -2.12 0.25
N ILE A 66 -7.73 -2.12 0.56
CA ILE A 66 -6.68 -1.75 -0.40
C ILE A 66 -5.45 -2.65 -0.28
N CYS A 67 -4.73 -2.83 -1.37
CA CYS A 67 -3.41 -3.42 -1.38
C CYS A 67 -2.41 -2.44 -2.02
N LEU A 68 -1.40 -2.06 -1.27
CA LEU A 68 -0.27 -1.29 -1.78
C LEU A 68 0.82 -2.25 -2.25
N ASN A 69 1.05 -2.26 -3.55
CA ASN A 69 2.05 -3.12 -4.16
C ASN A 69 3.39 -2.41 -4.32
N ASP A 70 4.45 -3.19 -4.15
CA ASP A 70 5.85 -2.78 -4.37
C ASP A 70 6.33 -1.64 -3.46
N LEU A 71 5.92 -1.68 -2.19
CA LEU A 71 6.49 -0.78 -1.19
C LEU A 71 8.01 -0.98 -1.12
N GLY A 72 8.73 0.12 -1.29
CA GLY A 72 10.17 0.14 -1.13
C GLY A 72 10.96 -0.21 -2.38
N LEU A 73 10.42 -0.01 -3.58
CA LEU A 73 11.21 0.00 -4.80
C LEU A 73 12.43 0.92 -4.62
N LYS A 74 13.62 0.34 -4.69
CA LYS A 74 14.89 1.10 -4.73
C LYS A 74 14.98 1.77 -6.09
N THR A 75 14.72 3.05 -6.13
CA THR A 75 15.19 3.90 -7.23
C THR A 75 16.60 4.35 -6.84
N GLU A 76 17.61 3.76 -7.46
CA GLU A 76 19.01 3.94 -7.08
C GLU A 76 19.54 5.38 -7.22
N ASN A 77 18.80 6.32 -7.80
CA ASN A 77 19.33 7.60 -8.25
C ASN A 77 18.66 8.87 -7.72
N GLN A 78 17.83 8.85 -6.65
CA GLN A 78 17.14 10.07 -6.24
C GLN A 78 17.02 10.24 -4.73
N LYS A 79 17.97 10.95 -4.11
CA LYS A 79 17.88 11.35 -2.69
C LYS A 79 16.62 12.19 -2.39
N SER A 80 16.23 13.12 -3.26
CA SER A 80 15.02 13.95 -3.10
C SER A 80 13.73 13.18 -3.31
N PHE A 81 13.69 12.24 -4.26
CA PHE A 81 12.54 11.37 -4.51
C PHE A 81 12.33 10.38 -3.36
N GLY A 82 13.42 9.87 -2.76
CA GLY A 82 13.36 8.99 -1.61
C GLY A 82 12.73 9.65 -0.38
N THR A 83 12.98 10.92 -0.13
CA THR A 83 12.38 11.68 0.97
C THR A 83 10.89 11.88 0.76
N LEU A 84 10.46 12.30 -0.44
CA LEU A 84 9.04 12.45 -0.77
C LEU A 84 8.31 11.11 -0.72
N LEU A 85 8.92 10.04 -1.24
CA LEU A 85 8.36 8.69 -1.16
C LEU A 85 8.10 8.29 0.29
N ASN A 86 9.07 8.50 1.19
CA ASN A 86 8.90 8.17 2.60
C ASN A 86 7.77 8.97 3.24
N GLN A 87 7.67 10.27 2.96
CA GLN A 87 6.60 11.12 3.49
C GLN A 87 5.21 10.65 3.04
N VAL A 88 5.05 10.35 1.75
CA VAL A 88 3.78 9.87 1.19
C VAL A 88 3.43 8.48 1.74
N MET A 89 4.42 7.59 1.89
CA MET A 89 4.21 6.28 2.47
C MET A 89 3.83 6.37 3.95
N ASP A 90 4.46 7.24 4.70
CA ASP A 90 4.12 7.49 6.10
C ASP A 90 2.68 7.99 6.23
N GLU A 91 2.28 8.98 5.45
CA GLU A 91 0.91 9.49 5.40
C GLU A 91 -0.10 8.38 5.05
N PHE A 92 0.19 7.59 4.02
CA PHE A 92 -0.65 6.48 3.61
C PHE A 92 -0.82 5.44 4.73
N LEU A 93 0.28 5.00 5.33
CA LEU A 93 0.27 3.96 6.35
C LEU A 93 -0.41 4.42 7.64
N PHE A 94 -0.20 5.66 8.05
CA PHE A 94 -0.90 6.25 9.19
C PHE A 94 -2.41 6.33 8.96
N ALA A 95 -2.82 6.87 7.82
CA ALA A 95 -4.23 6.98 7.47
C ALA A 95 -4.91 5.60 7.35
N ARG A 96 -4.24 4.63 6.71
CA ARG A 96 -4.79 3.27 6.56
C ARG A 96 -4.93 2.54 7.89
N TYR A 97 -4.02 2.78 8.83
CA TYR A 97 -4.16 2.24 10.18
C TYR A 97 -5.39 2.80 10.91
N GLU A 98 -5.63 4.11 10.83
CA GLU A 98 -6.82 4.74 11.40
C GLU A 98 -8.12 4.22 10.73
N ILE A 99 -8.12 4.10 9.42
CA ILE A 99 -9.24 3.56 8.65
C ILE A 99 -9.53 2.11 9.06
N TYR A 100 -8.48 1.31 9.29
CA TYR A 100 -8.66 -0.04 9.82
C TYR A 100 -9.33 -0.03 11.18
N GLN A 101 -8.91 0.85 12.09
CA GLN A 101 -9.50 0.94 13.42
C GLN A 101 -10.95 1.44 13.40
N GLN A 102 -11.26 2.45 12.58
CA GLN A 102 -12.58 3.09 12.57
C GLN A 102 -13.60 2.34 11.72
N TYR A 103 -13.18 1.82 10.57
CA TYR A 103 -14.08 1.25 9.55
C TYR A 103 -13.86 -0.25 9.31
N GLN A 104 -12.92 -0.88 10.00
CA GLN A 104 -12.53 -2.29 9.80
C GLN A 104 -12.09 -2.59 8.35
N LYS A 105 -11.60 -1.58 7.63
CA LYS A 105 -11.10 -1.72 6.25
C LYS A 105 -9.63 -2.12 6.26
N ARG A 106 -9.37 -3.32 5.77
CA ARG A 106 -8.02 -3.90 5.74
C ARG A 106 -7.15 -3.26 4.67
N TYR A 107 -5.87 -3.29 4.92
CA TYR A 107 -4.85 -2.92 3.95
C TYR A 107 -3.75 -3.98 3.91
N HIS A 108 -3.38 -4.35 2.70
CA HIS A 108 -2.33 -5.31 2.41
C HIS A 108 -1.14 -4.58 1.81
N ILE A 109 0.03 -5.14 1.98
CA ILE A 109 1.26 -4.55 1.45
C ILE A 109 2.10 -5.66 0.83
N THR A 110 2.58 -5.45 -0.38
CA THR A 110 3.67 -6.26 -0.93
C THR A 110 4.96 -5.45 -0.94
N SER A 111 6.06 -6.10 -0.61
CA SER A 111 7.38 -5.45 -0.56
C SER A 111 8.49 -6.39 -0.92
N ASN A 112 9.56 -5.86 -1.47
CA ASN A 112 10.84 -6.54 -1.63
C ASN A 112 11.79 -6.28 -0.45
N LEU A 113 11.40 -5.43 0.48
CA LEU A 113 12.15 -5.14 1.68
C LEU A 113 11.93 -6.23 2.71
N THR A 114 12.96 -6.55 3.47
CA THR A 114 12.83 -7.39 4.65
C THR A 114 12.18 -6.62 5.80
N VAL A 115 11.71 -7.32 6.82
CA VAL A 115 11.20 -6.66 8.04
C VAL A 115 12.26 -5.76 8.68
N LYS A 116 13.54 -6.15 8.57
CA LYS A 116 14.67 -5.34 9.05
C LYS A 116 14.79 -4.04 8.26
N ASP A 117 14.75 -4.12 6.91
CA ASP A 117 14.81 -2.94 6.05
C ASP A 117 13.65 -1.98 6.30
N LEU A 118 12.45 -2.50 6.55
CA LEU A 118 11.28 -1.69 6.91
C LEU A 118 11.48 -0.96 8.22
N LYS A 119 12.08 -1.64 9.23
CA LYS A 119 12.40 -1.03 10.52
C LYS A 119 13.44 0.07 10.44
N GLU A 120 14.41 -0.08 9.55
CA GLU A 120 15.46 0.93 9.33
C GLU A 120 14.96 2.14 8.53
N ARG A 121 13.95 1.93 7.69
CA ARG A 121 13.46 2.94 6.74
C ARG A 121 12.32 3.80 7.29
N PHE A 122 11.46 3.24 8.11
CA PHE A 122 10.29 3.91 8.65
C PHE A 122 10.46 4.25 10.12
N GLU A 123 9.75 5.30 10.55
CA GLU A 123 9.76 5.72 11.95
C GLU A 123 9.26 4.61 12.88
N SER A 124 9.79 4.60 14.11
CA SER A 124 9.46 3.60 15.13
C SER A 124 7.96 3.45 15.40
N LYS A 125 7.19 4.53 15.30
CA LYS A 125 5.73 4.52 15.46
C LYS A 125 5.01 3.71 14.38
N LEU A 126 5.49 3.78 13.12
CA LEU A 126 4.98 2.96 12.02
C LEU A 126 5.40 1.50 12.17
N VAL A 127 6.65 1.28 12.53
CA VAL A 127 7.19 -0.07 12.75
C VAL A 127 6.41 -0.80 13.83
N ASP A 128 5.99 -0.11 14.87
CA ASP A 128 5.18 -0.70 15.96
C ASP A 128 3.82 -1.20 15.44
N ARG A 129 3.22 -0.49 14.51
CA ARG A 129 1.96 -0.88 13.85
C ARG A 129 2.12 -2.11 12.96
N PHE A 130 3.28 -2.32 12.36
CA PHE A 130 3.56 -3.53 11.57
C PHE A 130 3.63 -4.80 12.40
N LYS A 131 3.79 -4.73 13.72
CA LYS A 131 3.76 -5.90 14.60
C LYS A 131 2.42 -6.65 14.57
N SER A 132 1.33 -5.97 14.22
CA SER A 132 0.00 -6.57 14.09
C SER A 132 -0.24 -7.24 12.73
N PHE A 133 0.71 -7.14 11.78
CA PHE A 133 0.55 -7.72 10.46
C PHE A 133 0.85 -9.21 10.43
N ASN A 134 0.05 -9.93 9.66
CA ASN A 134 0.41 -11.28 9.24
C ASN A 134 1.44 -11.18 8.11
N VAL A 135 2.64 -11.66 8.36
CA VAL A 135 3.73 -11.62 7.38
C VAL A 135 3.83 -12.95 6.66
N ILE A 136 3.74 -12.91 5.33
CA ILE A 136 3.94 -14.07 4.47
C ILE A 136 5.20 -13.82 3.63
N GLU A 137 6.20 -14.66 3.79
CA GLU A 137 7.43 -14.60 3.02
C GLU A 137 7.34 -15.53 1.81
N LEU A 138 7.46 -14.96 0.62
CA LEU A 138 7.57 -15.74 -0.62
C LEU A 138 9.05 -15.95 -0.96
N ARG A 139 9.48 -17.20 -0.94
CA ARG A 139 10.85 -17.61 -1.28
C ARG A 139 10.89 -18.16 -2.71
N GLY A 140 11.98 -17.94 -3.40
CA GLY A 140 12.22 -18.46 -4.74
C GLY A 140 13.00 -17.49 -5.63
N GLY A 141 13.62 -18.01 -6.69
CA GLY A 141 14.31 -17.20 -7.68
C GLY A 141 13.37 -16.34 -8.52
N SER A 142 13.90 -15.31 -9.16
CA SER A 142 13.12 -14.47 -10.09
C SER A 142 12.55 -15.31 -11.24
N ARG A 143 11.24 -15.19 -11.46
CA ARG A 143 10.53 -15.82 -12.58
C ARG A 143 10.30 -14.87 -13.75
N ARG A 144 10.89 -13.68 -13.70
CA ARG A 144 10.86 -12.73 -14.83
C ARG A 144 11.76 -13.30 -15.94
N LYS A 145 11.15 -13.52 -17.10
CA LYS A 145 11.88 -13.83 -18.33
C LYS A 145 12.39 -12.55 -18.97
#